data_a3996537fc87d192a839cfe10154b11a
#
_entry.id   a3996537fc87d192a839cfe10154b11a
#
_cell.length_a   1.000
_cell.length_b   1.000
_cell.length_c   1.000
_cell.angle_alpha   90.00
_cell.angle_beta   90.00
_cell.angle_gamma   90.00
#
_symmetry.space_group_name_H-M   'P 1'
#
loop_
_entity.id
_entity.type
_entity.pdbx_description
1 polymer ?
#
loop_
_entity_poly.entity_id
_entity_poly.type
_entity_poly.pdbx_seq_one_letter_code
_entity_poly.pdbx_strand_id
1 'polypeptide(L)'
;QTSSQCGIPKSTVGELMSVEDPKNWPLSKKVYINTVLMMIVFLQTYASGVYSPGISAMLHDINMSKELAHLGTGIYMFGISVGSLLWGPMSQTVGRRPVFIVSLLGTILFSVGASLSMHAAGIIICRFFAGTMGATAFSNVAGSIVDMTTERERNPYNTMFRFFTFMGPAVAATVGAVVVHDSNWHWNLRSLPVAAFACLVLYTWTVPETYLPILIEQQIETEIENVEEQLHHHSWFHRKVSHIYHHLPGLKLVKLLLWRVIVSLPVPWILLIEEPLIMVITFYTSLLYGLLYGFLLIFPQVWGTVRGFSPVQVGYTYFAVMAGFCLSTAFVSLWIQNTEYRRAYDMNKHSPELRVRSGLF
;
A
#
# COMPACT_ATOMS: atom_id res chain seq x y z
N GLN A 1 -5.63 -38.50 19.43
CA GLN A 1 -5.18 -39.86 19.04
C GLN A 1 -4.79 -39.99 17.57
N THR A 2 -4.48 -38.89 16.86
CA THR A 2 -4.11 -38.89 15.43
C THR A 2 -2.67 -38.43 15.15
N SER A 3 -1.84 -38.20 16.16
CA SER A 3 -0.45 -37.72 16.01
C SER A 3 0.64 -38.79 15.89
N SER A 4 0.28 -40.06 15.92
CA SER A 4 1.25 -41.17 15.92
C SER A 4 1.48 -41.84 14.54
N GLN A 5 0.88 -41.34 13.47
CA GLN A 5 1.02 -41.92 12.12
C GLN A 5 1.92 -41.14 11.15
N CYS A 6 2.33 -39.94 11.51
CA CYS A 6 3.32 -39.20 10.69
C CYS A 6 4.61 -39.19 11.52
N GLY A 7 5.65 -39.93 11.09
CA GLY A 7 6.92 -40.14 11.83
C GLY A 7 7.76 -38.89 12.09
N ILE A 8 7.13 -37.74 12.35
CA ILE A 8 7.75 -36.48 12.71
C ILE A 8 8.08 -36.54 14.22
N PRO A 9 9.36 -36.33 14.62
CA PRO A 9 9.75 -36.32 16.03
C PRO A 9 8.95 -35.24 16.79
N LYS A 10 8.54 -35.58 18.04
CA LYS A 10 7.82 -34.60 18.89
C LYS A 10 8.62 -33.32 19.19
N SER A 11 9.95 -33.35 19.12
CA SER A 11 10.81 -32.20 19.17
C SER A 11 10.57 -31.21 18.02
N THR A 12 10.45 -31.73 16.81
CA THR A 12 10.18 -30.93 15.58
C THR A 12 8.81 -30.25 15.61
N VAL A 13 7.79 -30.93 16.20
CA VAL A 13 6.46 -30.33 16.39
C VAL A 13 6.50 -29.20 17.43
N GLY A 14 7.35 -29.33 18.46
CA GLY A 14 7.57 -28.27 19.48
C GLY A 14 8.32 -27.06 18.93
N GLU A 15 9.27 -27.26 18.03
CA GLU A 15 10.03 -26.19 17.36
C GLU A 15 9.24 -25.52 16.25
N LEU A 16 8.39 -26.23 15.51
CA LEU A 16 7.39 -25.67 14.58
C LEU A 16 6.39 -24.73 15.29
N MET A 17 6.15 -24.94 16.60
CA MET A 17 5.36 -24.04 17.44
C MET A 17 6.15 -22.79 17.91
N SER A 18 7.43 -22.69 17.61
CA SER A 18 8.29 -21.56 18.03
C SER A 18 8.28 -20.38 17.05
N VAL A 19 7.54 -20.46 15.92
CA VAL A 19 7.32 -19.29 15.05
C VAL A 19 6.68 -18.19 15.87
N GLU A 20 7.38 -17.10 16.04
CA GLU A 20 6.85 -15.93 16.74
C GLU A 20 5.72 -15.30 15.91
N ASP A 21 4.47 -15.53 16.29
CA ASP A 21 3.31 -14.89 15.63
C ASP A 21 3.50 -13.38 15.65
N PRO A 22 3.46 -12.69 14.50
CA PRO A 22 3.57 -11.24 14.41
C PRO A 22 2.59 -10.48 15.32
N LYS A 23 1.47 -11.10 15.68
CA LYS A 23 0.51 -10.53 16.65
C LYS A 23 1.06 -10.44 18.07
N ASN A 24 2.05 -11.26 18.42
CA ASN A 24 2.68 -11.26 19.74
C ASN A 24 3.90 -10.34 19.83
N TRP A 25 4.30 -9.69 18.73
CA TRP A 25 5.44 -8.77 18.75
C TRP A 25 5.24 -7.61 19.74
N PRO A 26 6.32 -7.12 20.35
CA PRO A 26 6.24 -5.98 21.27
C PRO A 26 5.70 -4.74 20.56
N LEU A 27 4.96 -3.94 21.32
CA LEU A 27 4.27 -2.73 20.81
C LEU A 27 5.23 -1.79 20.05
N SER A 28 6.45 -1.61 20.55
CA SER A 28 7.48 -0.78 19.91
C SER A 28 7.82 -1.25 18.50
N LYS A 29 7.96 -2.57 18.28
CA LYS A 29 8.23 -3.17 16.96
C LYS A 29 7.04 -2.97 16.02
N LYS A 30 5.82 -3.21 16.51
CA LYS A 30 4.57 -2.98 15.73
C LYS A 30 4.43 -1.53 15.30
N VAL A 31 4.62 -0.57 16.22
CA VAL A 31 4.53 0.87 15.93
C VAL A 31 5.59 1.29 14.92
N TYR A 32 6.83 0.80 15.08
CA TYR A 32 7.92 1.10 14.16
C TYR A 32 7.62 0.60 12.73
N ILE A 33 7.26 -0.68 12.58
CA ILE A 33 6.90 -1.26 11.27
C ILE A 33 5.72 -0.49 10.65
N ASN A 34 4.69 -0.21 11.44
CA ASN A 34 3.56 0.55 10.96
C ASN A 34 3.96 1.96 10.47
N THR A 35 4.87 2.63 11.18
CA THR A 35 5.36 3.96 10.75
C THR A 35 6.05 3.89 9.38
N VAL A 36 6.88 2.87 9.15
CA VAL A 36 7.52 2.66 7.83
C VAL A 36 6.47 2.38 6.76
N LEU A 37 5.47 1.56 7.05
CA LEU A 37 4.35 1.30 6.13
C LEU A 37 3.55 2.57 5.82
N MET A 38 3.32 3.44 6.82
CA MET A 38 2.65 4.73 6.62
C MET A 38 3.45 5.68 5.75
N MET A 39 4.79 5.67 5.85
CA MET A 39 5.65 6.44 4.94
C MET A 39 5.49 5.99 3.49
N ILE A 40 5.37 4.68 3.24
CA ILE A 40 5.12 4.14 1.90
C ILE A 40 3.75 4.57 1.38
N VAL A 41 2.70 4.49 2.21
CA VAL A 41 1.35 4.97 1.86
C VAL A 41 1.38 6.46 1.51
N PHE A 42 2.00 7.27 2.37
CA PHE A 42 2.14 8.70 2.14
C PHE A 42 2.86 9.00 0.82
N LEU A 43 3.96 8.30 0.54
CA LEU A 43 4.72 8.46 -0.70
C LEU A 43 3.86 8.18 -1.93
N GLN A 44 3.08 7.10 -1.93
CA GLN A 44 2.25 6.73 -3.08
C GLN A 44 1.08 7.69 -3.29
N THR A 45 0.49 8.18 -2.20
CA THR A 45 -0.56 9.19 -2.28
C THR A 45 0.00 10.57 -2.64
N TYR A 46 1.19 10.92 -2.16
CA TYR A 46 1.94 12.10 -2.60
C TYR A 46 2.22 12.05 -4.11
N ALA A 47 2.66 10.90 -4.62
CA ALA A 47 2.92 10.68 -6.05
C ALA A 47 1.70 10.96 -6.94
N SER A 48 0.50 10.71 -6.43
CA SER A 48 -0.73 11.00 -7.16
C SER A 48 -1.00 12.49 -7.34
N GLY A 49 -0.70 13.29 -6.31
CA GLY A 49 -1.01 14.72 -6.27
C GLY A 49 0.08 15.63 -6.84
N VAL A 50 1.36 15.22 -6.78
CA VAL A 50 2.52 16.06 -7.11
C VAL A 50 2.60 16.49 -8.59
N TYR A 51 1.90 15.77 -9.45
CA TYR A 51 1.83 16.06 -10.89
C TYR A 51 0.99 17.30 -11.20
N SER A 52 -0.12 17.50 -10.47
CA SER A 52 -1.12 18.52 -10.76
C SER A 52 -0.57 19.95 -10.79
N PRO A 53 0.27 20.41 -9.83
CA PRO A 53 0.82 21.76 -9.87
C PRO A 53 1.72 22.03 -11.08
N GLY A 54 2.36 21.00 -11.65
CA GLY A 54 3.23 21.09 -12.80
C GLY A 54 2.54 21.20 -14.16
N ILE A 55 1.23 20.95 -14.23
CA ILE A 55 0.49 20.86 -15.51
C ILE A 55 0.65 22.11 -16.36
N SER A 56 0.51 23.31 -15.77
CA SER A 56 0.61 24.58 -16.52
C SER A 56 2.00 24.77 -17.15
N ALA A 57 3.06 24.40 -16.44
CA ALA A 57 4.43 24.47 -16.95
C ALA A 57 4.68 23.41 -18.03
N MET A 58 4.15 22.20 -17.85
CA MET A 58 4.24 21.12 -18.84
C MET A 58 3.57 21.46 -20.17
N LEU A 59 2.42 22.15 -20.14
CA LEU A 59 1.73 22.61 -21.35
C LEU A 59 2.57 23.59 -22.18
N HIS A 60 3.44 24.34 -21.50
CA HIS A 60 4.32 25.29 -22.16
C HIS A 60 5.57 24.62 -22.77
N ASP A 61 6.11 23.62 -22.09
CA ASP A 61 7.38 22.97 -22.48
C ASP A 61 7.15 21.79 -23.44
N ILE A 62 6.02 21.10 -23.30
CA ILE A 62 5.68 19.91 -24.09
C ILE A 62 4.40 20.23 -24.87
N ASN A 63 4.44 20.09 -26.20
CA ASN A 63 3.25 20.24 -27.05
C ASN A 63 2.23 19.14 -26.76
N MET A 64 1.42 19.33 -25.69
CA MET A 64 0.32 18.42 -25.33
C MET A 64 -0.98 19.19 -25.14
N SER A 65 -2.13 18.54 -25.36
CA SER A 65 -3.43 19.15 -25.08
C SER A 65 -3.68 19.23 -23.57
N LYS A 66 -4.54 20.16 -23.15
CA LYS A 66 -4.92 20.30 -21.72
C LYS A 66 -5.54 19.02 -21.17
N GLU A 67 -6.38 18.39 -21.98
CA GLU A 67 -7.06 17.13 -21.63
C GLU A 67 -6.06 16.01 -21.38
N LEU A 68 -5.03 15.91 -22.24
CA LEU A 68 -3.97 14.92 -22.10
C LEU A 68 -3.10 15.17 -20.87
N ALA A 69 -2.85 16.43 -20.52
CA ALA A 69 -2.14 16.79 -19.31
C ALA A 69 -2.93 16.41 -18.05
N HIS A 70 -4.23 16.68 -18.00
CA HIS A 70 -5.08 16.27 -16.88
C HIS A 70 -5.25 14.75 -16.80
N LEU A 71 -5.26 14.05 -17.95
CA LEU A 71 -5.28 12.58 -17.99
C LEU A 71 -4.09 11.97 -17.22
N GLY A 72 -2.93 12.63 -17.18
CA GLY A 72 -1.76 12.18 -16.44
C GLY A 72 -2.01 11.97 -14.93
N THR A 73 -2.93 12.72 -14.32
CA THR A 73 -3.36 12.48 -12.93
C THR A 73 -4.31 11.28 -12.84
N GLY A 74 -5.31 11.22 -13.72
CA GLY A 74 -6.30 10.14 -13.73
C GLY A 74 -5.70 8.78 -14.06
N ILE A 75 -4.74 8.72 -14.99
CA ILE A 75 -4.10 7.46 -15.41
C ILE A 75 -3.25 6.84 -14.28
N TYR A 76 -2.66 7.66 -13.42
CA TYR A 76 -1.97 7.17 -12.23
C TYR A 76 -2.94 6.48 -11.27
N MET A 77 -4.12 7.07 -11.03
CA MET A 77 -5.18 6.48 -10.21
C MET A 77 -5.75 5.20 -10.83
N PHE A 78 -5.94 5.20 -12.14
CA PHE A 78 -6.34 3.99 -12.86
C PHE A 78 -5.30 2.89 -12.72
N GLY A 79 -4.00 3.23 -12.79
CA GLY A 79 -2.90 2.30 -12.51
C GLY A 79 -2.99 1.71 -11.09
N ILE A 80 -3.25 2.54 -10.07
CA ILE A 80 -3.47 2.05 -8.69
C ILE A 80 -4.62 1.05 -8.64
N SER A 81 -5.74 1.33 -9.31
CA SER A 81 -6.90 0.44 -9.32
C SER A 81 -6.56 -0.92 -9.91
N VAL A 82 -5.90 -0.95 -11.07
CA VAL A 82 -5.46 -2.20 -11.72
C VAL A 82 -4.43 -2.94 -10.85
N GLY A 83 -3.44 -2.23 -10.33
CA GLY A 83 -2.39 -2.81 -9.49
C GLY A 83 -2.92 -3.41 -8.20
N SER A 84 -3.95 -2.82 -7.58
CA SER A 84 -4.55 -3.35 -6.35
C SER A 84 -5.15 -4.74 -6.53
N LEU A 85 -5.72 -5.02 -7.71
CA LEU A 85 -6.24 -6.34 -8.05
C LEU A 85 -5.14 -7.39 -8.22
N LEU A 86 -3.93 -6.96 -8.61
CA LEU A 86 -2.79 -7.86 -8.86
C LEU A 86 -1.99 -8.13 -7.58
N TRP A 87 -1.63 -7.08 -6.85
CA TRP A 87 -0.71 -7.18 -5.71
C TRP A 87 -1.32 -7.85 -4.48
N GLY A 88 -2.64 -7.76 -4.28
CA GLY A 88 -3.33 -8.44 -3.19
C GLY A 88 -3.09 -9.96 -3.19
N PRO A 89 -3.51 -10.69 -4.23
CA PRO A 89 -3.31 -12.14 -4.35
C PRO A 89 -1.82 -12.53 -4.41
N MET A 90 -0.98 -11.73 -5.09
CA MET A 90 0.46 -12.01 -5.16
C MET A 90 1.12 -12.01 -3.78
N SER A 91 0.76 -11.07 -2.92
CA SER A 91 1.36 -10.96 -1.60
C SER A 91 0.99 -12.10 -0.65
N GLN A 92 -0.13 -12.77 -0.89
CA GLN A 92 -0.53 -13.96 -0.12
C GLN A 92 0.20 -15.24 -0.57
N THR A 93 0.84 -15.21 -1.74
CA THR A 93 1.59 -16.35 -2.28
C THR A 93 3.08 -16.25 -2.08
N VAL A 94 3.64 -15.06 -2.24
CA VAL A 94 5.10 -14.83 -2.22
C VAL A 94 5.54 -14.21 -0.88
N GLY A 95 4.59 -13.68 -0.13
CA GLY A 95 4.86 -12.91 1.10
C GLY A 95 4.73 -11.41 0.89
N ARG A 96 4.57 -10.69 2.00
CA ARG A 96 4.41 -9.23 1.95
C ARG A 96 5.73 -8.53 1.58
N ARG A 97 6.82 -8.95 2.22
CA ARG A 97 8.13 -8.29 2.08
C ARG A 97 8.65 -8.24 0.65
N PRO A 98 8.76 -9.35 -0.10
CA PRO A 98 9.28 -9.31 -1.47
C PRO A 98 8.37 -8.51 -2.40
N VAL A 99 7.06 -8.55 -2.21
CA VAL A 99 6.10 -7.80 -3.01
C VAL A 99 6.25 -6.28 -2.81
N PHE A 100 6.47 -5.80 -1.58
CA PHE A 100 6.77 -4.38 -1.34
C PHE A 100 8.09 -3.95 -1.98
N ILE A 101 9.14 -4.77 -1.91
CA ILE A 101 10.44 -4.47 -2.52
C ILE A 101 10.30 -4.32 -4.04
N VAL A 102 9.67 -5.29 -4.70
CA VAL A 102 9.47 -5.27 -6.15
C VAL A 102 8.62 -4.06 -6.58
N SER A 103 7.56 -3.77 -5.82
CA SER A 103 6.68 -2.64 -6.11
C SER A 103 7.38 -1.29 -5.94
N LEU A 104 8.18 -1.11 -4.90
CA LEU A 104 8.95 0.12 -4.69
C LEU A 104 10.03 0.29 -5.78
N LEU A 105 10.74 -0.78 -6.15
CA LEU A 105 11.69 -0.75 -7.26
C LEU A 105 11.00 -0.36 -8.58
N GLY A 106 9.85 -0.95 -8.88
CA GLY A 106 9.04 -0.59 -10.04
C GLY A 106 8.57 0.88 -9.99
N THR A 107 8.12 1.35 -8.84
CA THR A 107 7.75 2.76 -8.64
C THR A 107 8.92 3.70 -8.93
N ILE A 108 10.13 3.38 -8.45
CA ILE A 108 11.35 4.16 -8.72
C ILE A 108 11.62 4.18 -10.23
N LEU A 109 11.66 3.02 -10.87
CA LEU A 109 11.99 2.87 -12.30
C LEU A 109 11.04 3.70 -13.18
N PHE A 110 9.73 3.55 -12.99
CA PHE A 110 8.73 4.25 -13.80
C PHE A 110 8.63 5.74 -13.44
N SER A 111 8.89 6.14 -12.20
CA SER A 111 8.96 7.55 -11.81
C SER A 111 10.18 8.26 -12.42
N VAL A 112 11.33 7.58 -12.46
CA VAL A 112 12.50 8.08 -13.20
C VAL A 112 12.17 8.21 -14.67
N GLY A 113 11.56 7.19 -15.29
CA GLY A 113 11.12 7.24 -16.69
C GLY A 113 10.19 8.41 -16.98
N ALA A 114 9.20 8.67 -16.11
CA ALA A 114 8.30 9.81 -16.25
C ALA A 114 9.04 11.14 -16.13
N SER A 115 10.03 11.27 -15.23
CA SER A 115 10.79 12.51 -14.99
C SER A 115 11.77 12.86 -16.11
N LEU A 116 12.22 11.86 -16.87
CA LEU A 116 13.14 12.03 -17.98
C LEU A 116 12.44 12.16 -19.34
N SER A 117 11.15 11.82 -19.39
CA SER A 117 10.40 11.83 -20.65
C SER A 117 10.08 13.25 -21.10
N MET A 118 10.42 13.55 -22.38
CA MET A 118 10.07 14.79 -23.07
C MET A 118 8.83 14.65 -23.95
N HIS A 119 8.17 13.50 -23.94
CA HIS A 119 6.97 13.21 -24.72
C HIS A 119 5.79 12.89 -23.84
N ALA A 120 4.62 13.44 -24.15
CA ALA A 120 3.38 13.24 -23.43
C ALA A 120 3.05 11.75 -23.24
N ALA A 121 3.18 10.95 -24.31
CA ALA A 121 2.92 9.51 -24.25
C ALA A 121 3.83 8.77 -23.26
N GLY A 122 5.12 9.12 -23.21
CA GLY A 122 6.08 8.54 -22.27
C GLY A 122 5.72 8.84 -20.82
N ILE A 123 5.34 10.09 -20.54
CA ILE A 123 4.89 10.49 -19.18
C ILE A 123 3.65 9.69 -18.78
N ILE A 124 2.64 9.58 -19.66
CA ILE A 124 1.38 8.89 -19.37
C ILE A 124 1.60 7.40 -19.12
N ILE A 125 2.36 6.73 -19.99
CA ILE A 125 2.67 5.30 -19.85
C ILE A 125 3.44 5.04 -18.56
N CYS A 126 4.48 5.83 -18.28
CA CYS A 126 5.25 5.69 -17.06
C CYS A 126 4.41 5.95 -15.80
N ARG A 127 3.49 6.92 -15.83
CA ARG A 127 2.58 7.19 -14.71
C ARG A 127 1.60 6.05 -14.47
N PHE A 128 1.07 5.44 -15.53
CA PHE A 128 0.22 4.24 -15.39
C PHE A 128 0.97 3.12 -14.65
N PHE A 129 2.17 2.78 -15.12
CA PHE A 129 2.95 1.72 -14.48
C PHE A 129 3.45 2.10 -13.09
N ALA A 130 3.83 3.36 -12.84
CA ALA A 130 4.18 3.82 -11.52
C ALA A 130 3.00 3.70 -10.54
N GLY A 131 1.77 4.04 -10.98
CA GLY A 131 0.56 3.82 -10.21
C GLY A 131 0.27 2.34 -9.96
N THR A 132 0.43 1.49 -10.98
CA THR A 132 0.25 0.03 -10.85
C THR A 132 1.22 -0.57 -9.84
N MET A 133 2.48 -0.16 -9.87
CA MET A 133 3.46 -0.57 -8.87
C MET A 133 3.13 -0.02 -7.48
N GLY A 134 2.78 1.26 -7.38
CA GLY A 134 2.43 1.92 -6.12
C GLY A 134 1.18 1.40 -5.43
N ALA A 135 0.32 0.66 -6.13
CA ALA A 135 -0.92 0.09 -5.61
C ALA A 135 -0.72 -0.86 -4.41
N THR A 136 0.49 -1.42 -4.26
CA THR A 136 0.88 -2.26 -3.12
C THR A 136 0.64 -1.56 -1.79
N ALA A 137 0.84 -0.25 -1.70
CA ALA A 137 0.60 0.53 -0.51
C ALA A 137 -0.87 0.46 -0.03
N PHE A 138 -1.81 0.38 -0.95
CA PHE A 138 -3.24 0.34 -0.61
C PHE A 138 -3.73 -1.08 -0.31
N SER A 139 -3.33 -2.06 -1.11
CA SER A 139 -3.78 -3.45 -0.96
C SER A 139 -3.08 -4.18 0.18
N ASN A 140 -1.76 -3.99 0.35
CA ASN A 140 -0.96 -4.83 1.24
C ASN A 140 -0.70 -4.21 2.62
N VAL A 141 -0.68 -2.87 2.76
CA VAL A 141 -0.50 -2.24 4.07
C VAL A 141 -1.66 -2.56 5.00
N ALA A 142 -2.90 -2.49 4.51
CA ALA A 142 -4.08 -2.88 5.28
C ALA A 142 -3.99 -4.36 5.72
N GLY A 143 -3.53 -5.25 4.82
CA GLY A 143 -3.26 -6.66 5.13
C GLY A 143 -2.18 -6.82 6.20
N SER A 144 -1.04 -6.12 6.07
CA SER A 144 0.05 -6.18 7.06
C SER A 144 -0.38 -5.68 8.44
N ILE A 145 -1.25 -4.66 8.51
CA ILE A 145 -1.84 -4.22 9.78
C ILE A 145 -2.65 -5.36 10.42
N VAL A 146 -3.48 -6.06 9.63
CA VAL A 146 -4.29 -7.19 10.11
C VAL A 146 -3.41 -8.34 10.58
N ASP A 147 -2.31 -8.62 9.87
CA ASP A 147 -1.37 -9.70 10.17
C ASP A 147 -0.62 -9.46 11.50
N MET A 148 -0.32 -8.19 11.85
CA MET A 148 0.45 -7.83 13.05
C MET A 148 -0.42 -7.46 14.27
N THR A 149 -1.71 -7.14 14.07
CA THR A 149 -2.55 -6.56 15.14
C THR A 149 -3.72 -7.45 15.49
N THR A 150 -4.04 -7.50 16.80
CA THR A 150 -5.31 -8.05 17.27
C THR A 150 -6.47 -7.11 16.92
N GLU A 151 -7.70 -7.60 16.94
CA GLU A 151 -8.89 -6.76 16.64
C GLU A 151 -8.98 -5.52 17.53
N ARG A 152 -8.57 -5.66 18.79
CA ARG A 152 -8.58 -4.56 19.78
C ARG A 152 -7.57 -3.46 19.46
N GLU A 153 -6.40 -3.84 18.95
CA GLU A 153 -5.30 -2.92 18.64
C GLU A 153 -5.43 -2.26 17.27
N ARG A 154 -6.23 -2.81 16.38
CA ARG A 154 -6.27 -2.46 14.93
C ARG A 154 -6.72 -1.03 14.64
N ASN A 155 -7.63 -0.47 15.46
CA ASN A 155 -8.25 0.83 15.19
C ASN A 155 -7.26 1.99 15.07
N PRO A 156 -6.31 2.22 15.99
CA PRO A 156 -5.35 3.32 15.86
C PRO A 156 -4.49 3.20 14.59
N TYR A 157 -4.07 1.99 14.22
CA TYR A 157 -3.29 1.76 13.00
C TYR A 157 -4.10 2.08 11.73
N ASN A 158 -5.35 1.66 11.66
CA ASN A 158 -6.25 2.00 10.55
C ASN A 158 -6.54 3.51 10.48
N THR A 159 -6.61 4.21 11.62
CA THR A 159 -6.79 5.67 11.64
C THR A 159 -5.55 6.36 11.08
N MET A 160 -4.33 5.92 11.44
CA MET A 160 -3.09 6.42 10.86
C MET A 160 -3.03 6.14 9.36
N PHE A 161 -3.41 4.94 8.92
CA PHE A 161 -3.45 4.58 7.49
C PHE A 161 -4.34 5.56 6.69
N ARG A 162 -5.55 5.84 7.17
CA ARG A 162 -6.46 6.80 6.54
C ARG A 162 -5.86 8.21 6.52
N PHE A 163 -5.31 8.66 7.65
CA PHE A 163 -4.68 9.98 7.76
C PHE A 163 -3.59 10.18 6.69
N PHE A 164 -2.64 9.27 6.59
CA PHE A 164 -1.55 9.37 5.61
C PHE A 164 -2.04 9.24 4.17
N THR A 165 -3.09 8.44 3.94
CA THR A 165 -3.72 8.29 2.62
C THR A 165 -4.31 9.60 2.11
N PHE A 166 -4.98 10.37 2.96
CA PHE A 166 -5.61 11.64 2.54
C PHE A 166 -4.67 12.85 2.64
N MET A 167 -3.68 12.80 3.53
CA MET A 167 -2.71 13.87 3.69
C MET A 167 -1.75 13.99 2.49
N GLY A 168 -1.38 12.85 1.89
CA GLY A 168 -0.40 12.82 0.80
C GLY A 168 -0.71 13.76 -0.36
N PRO A 169 -1.89 13.69 -0.99
CA PRO A 169 -2.23 14.56 -2.12
C PRO A 169 -2.28 16.05 -1.77
N ALA A 170 -2.72 16.41 -0.56
CA ALA A 170 -2.77 17.80 -0.10
C ALA A 170 -1.37 18.38 0.10
N VAL A 171 -0.46 17.62 0.74
CA VAL A 171 0.95 18.00 0.88
C VAL A 171 1.62 18.08 -0.50
N ALA A 172 1.32 17.14 -1.38
CA ALA A 172 1.88 17.13 -2.75
C ALA A 172 1.49 18.36 -3.55
N ALA A 173 0.25 18.81 -3.44
CA ALA A 173 -0.21 20.03 -4.12
C ALA A 173 0.49 21.29 -3.57
N THR A 174 0.69 21.37 -2.24
CA THR A 174 1.38 22.50 -1.59
C THR A 174 2.87 22.51 -1.97
N VAL A 175 3.57 21.41 -1.72
CA VAL A 175 5.02 21.30 -2.01
C VAL A 175 5.29 21.42 -3.49
N GLY A 176 4.47 20.76 -4.31
CA GLY A 176 4.60 20.82 -5.77
C GLY A 176 4.44 22.22 -6.34
N ALA A 177 3.54 23.04 -5.79
CA ALA A 177 3.37 24.43 -6.22
C ALA A 177 4.63 25.28 -5.92
N VAL A 178 5.26 25.09 -4.76
CA VAL A 178 6.51 25.78 -4.40
C VAL A 178 7.66 25.33 -5.30
N VAL A 179 7.80 24.02 -5.50
CA VAL A 179 8.88 23.45 -6.33
C VAL A 179 8.78 23.90 -7.78
N VAL A 180 7.58 23.99 -8.36
CA VAL A 180 7.37 24.48 -9.73
C VAL A 180 7.71 25.97 -9.85
N HIS A 181 7.41 26.77 -8.81
CA HIS A 181 7.71 28.19 -8.80
C HIS A 181 9.22 28.49 -8.74
N ASP A 182 9.94 27.77 -7.87
CA ASP A 182 11.37 28.05 -7.61
C ASP A 182 12.30 27.30 -8.56
N SER A 183 11.78 26.26 -9.23
CA SER A 183 12.56 25.38 -10.11
C SER A 183 11.73 25.01 -11.34
N ASN A 184 11.97 23.84 -11.92
CA ASN A 184 11.21 23.31 -13.05
C ASN A 184 10.23 22.21 -12.60
N TRP A 185 9.13 22.04 -13.35
CA TRP A 185 8.16 20.97 -13.12
C TRP A 185 8.78 19.55 -13.08
N HIS A 186 9.92 19.34 -13.75
CA HIS A 186 10.67 18.08 -13.70
C HIS A 186 11.07 17.68 -12.27
N TRP A 187 11.37 18.65 -11.40
CA TRP A 187 11.74 18.39 -10.03
C TRP A 187 10.60 17.81 -9.20
N ASN A 188 9.34 18.13 -9.53
CA ASN A 188 8.20 17.49 -8.90
C ASN A 188 8.21 15.98 -9.14
N LEU A 189 8.47 15.54 -10.38
CA LEU A 189 8.54 14.12 -10.70
C LEU A 189 9.84 13.47 -10.20
N ARG A 190 10.97 14.20 -10.16
CA ARG A 190 12.26 13.70 -9.65
C ARG A 190 12.28 13.50 -8.14
N SER A 191 11.46 14.22 -7.39
CA SER A 191 11.36 14.06 -5.94
C SER A 191 10.83 12.67 -5.55
N LEU A 192 9.99 12.06 -6.38
CA LEU A 192 9.38 10.75 -6.14
C LEU A 192 10.38 9.59 -6.08
N PRO A 193 11.23 9.37 -7.11
CA PRO A 193 12.17 8.26 -7.06
C PRO A 193 13.20 8.41 -5.94
N VAL A 194 13.59 9.65 -5.58
CA VAL A 194 14.50 9.88 -4.44
C VAL A 194 13.83 9.46 -3.12
N ALA A 195 12.61 9.91 -2.89
CA ALA A 195 11.85 9.52 -1.70
C ALA A 195 11.51 8.03 -1.69
N ALA A 196 11.16 7.44 -2.84
CA ALA A 196 10.89 6.01 -2.97
C ALA A 196 12.14 5.16 -2.69
N PHE A 197 13.32 5.61 -3.12
CA PHE A 197 14.58 4.94 -2.82
C PHE A 197 14.88 4.97 -1.32
N ALA A 198 14.70 6.10 -0.66
CA ALA A 198 14.85 6.19 0.79
C ALA A 198 13.89 5.25 1.53
N CYS A 199 12.61 5.20 1.11
CA CYS A 199 11.63 4.27 1.66
C CYS A 199 12.00 2.81 1.39
N LEU A 200 12.53 2.49 0.21
CA LEU A 200 12.99 1.14 -0.14
C LEU A 200 14.13 0.69 0.78
N VAL A 201 15.16 1.52 0.96
CA VAL A 201 16.29 1.23 1.86
C VAL A 201 15.80 1.02 3.28
N LEU A 202 14.97 1.94 3.78
CA LEU A 202 14.41 1.84 5.12
C LEU A 202 13.57 0.57 5.29
N TYR A 203 12.70 0.26 4.34
CA TYR A 203 11.84 -0.92 4.37
C TYR A 203 12.64 -2.22 4.34
N THR A 204 13.60 -2.35 3.43
CA THR A 204 14.39 -3.58 3.27
C THR A 204 15.23 -3.91 4.50
N TRP A 205 15.74 -2.89 5.19
CA TRP A 205 16.60 -3.09 6.36
C TRP A 205 15.81 -3.32 7.66
N THR A 206 14.57 -2.82 7.73
CA THR A 206 13.89 -2.72 9.03
C THR A 206 12.62 -3.55 9.13
N VAL A 207 11.95 -3.84 8.01
CA VAL A 207 10.69 -4.56 8.04
C VAL A 207 10.91 -6.03 7.70
N PRO A 208 10.68 -6.95 8.67
CA PRO A 208 10.69 -8.38 8.42
C PRO A 208 9.43 -8.81 7.66
N GLU A 209 9.36 -10.08 7.29
CA GLU A 209 8.12 -10.67 6.77
C GLU A 209 7.03 -10.63 7.86
N THR A 210 5.80 -10.27 7.46
CA THR A 210 4.66 -10.13 8.38
C THR A 210 3.58 -11.17 8.16
N TYR A 211 3.65 -11.92 7.07
CA TYR A 211 2.63 -12.90 6.72
C TYR A 211 2.95 -14.26 7.33
N LEU A 212 2.18 -14.61 8.38
CA LEU A 212 2.41 -15.82 9.19
C LEU A 212 2.52 -17.13 8.37
N PRO A 213 1.67 -17.40 7.34
CA PRO A 213 1.82 -18.64 6.57
C PRO A 213 3.19 -18.79 5.90
N ILE A 214 3.76 -17.72 5.38
CA ILE A 214 5.10 -17.74 4.76
C ILE A 214 6.20 -17.89 5.82
N LEU A 215 6.04 -17.29 7.00
CA LEU A 215 6.98 -17.48 8.10
C LEU A 215 7.04 -18.94 8.56
N ILE A 216 5.89 -19.62 8.64
CA ILE A 216 5.82 -21.03 8.96
C ILE A 216 6.49 -21.87 7.86
N GLU A 217 6.22 -21.58 6.59
CA GLU A 217 6.81 -22.28 5.44
C GLU A 217 8.34 -22.16 5.45
N GLN A 218 8.87 -20.95 5.65
CA GLN A 218 10.32 -20.69 5.75
C GLN A 218 10.98 -21.44 6.93
N GLN A 219 10.29 -21.53 8.07
CA GLN A 219 10.82 -22.24 9.21
C GLN A 219 10.85 -23.76 8.96
N ILE A 220 9.80 -24.31 8.35
CA ILE A 220 9.76 -25.71 7.95
C ILE A 220 10.89 -26.05 6.99
N GLU A 221 11.14 -25.18 5.98
CA GLU A 221 12.25 -25.37 5.04
C GLU A 221 13.59 -25.37 5.75
N THR A 222 13.83 -24.41 6.65
CA THR A 222 15.08 -24.32 7.43
C THR A 222 15.29 -25.56 8.32
N GLU A 223 14.22 -26.05 8.96
CA GLU A 223 14.29 -27.26 9.78
C GLU A 223 14.58 -28.52 8.92
N ILE A 224 13.99 -28.64 7.73
CA ILE A 224 14.27 -29.72 6.80
C ILE A 224 15.73 -29.66 6.36
N GLU A 225 16.27 -28.48 6.03
CA GLU A 225 17.69 -28.31 5.68
C GLU A 225 18.61 -28.72 6.83
N ASN A 226 18.31 -28.32 8.06
CA ASN A 226 19.09 -28.68 9.24
C ASN A 226 19.08 -30.20 9.51
N VAL A 227 17.92 -30.84 9.35
CA VAL A 227 17.77 -32.28 9.45
C VAL A 227 18.50 -33.00 8.32
N GLU A 228 18.44 -32.50 7.10
CA GLU A 228 19.18 -33.06 5.95
C GLU A 228 20.69 -32.94 6.15
N GLU A 229 21.16 -31.80 6.67
CA GLU A 229 22.61 -31.60 6.97
C GLU A 229 23.10 -32.56 8.04
N GLN A 230 22.29 -32.82 9.08
CA GLN A 230 22.58 -33.82 10.11
C GLN A 230 22.55 -35.25 9.58
N LEU A 231 21.65 -35.56 8.62
CA LEU A 231 21.52 -36.89 8.00
C LEU A 231 22.55 -37.12 6.89
N HIS A 232 23.12 -36.06 6.30
CA HIS A 232 24.12 -36.16 5.24
C HIS A 232 25.40 -36.89 5.68
N HIS A 233 25.57 -37.08 6.98
CA HIS A 233 26.64 -37.96 7.49
C HIS A 233 26.35 -39.46 7.28
N HIS A 234 25.16 -39.85 6.80
CA HIS A 234 24.80 -41.30 6.78
C HIS A 234 24.04 -41.86 5.58
N SER A 235 23.61 -41.12 4.55
CA SER A 235 22.92 -41.82 3.43
C SER A 235 22.82 -41.07 2.11
N TRP A 236 23.27 -41.75 1.04
CA TRP A 236 23.17 -41.43 -0.38
C TRP A 236 21.72 -41.35 -0.93
N PHE A 237 20.71 -41.77 -0.15
CA PHE A 237 19.34 -41.97 -0.65
C PHE A 237 18.47 -40.70 -0.66
N HIS A 238 18.80 -39.66 0.10
CA HIS A 238 17.94 -38.48 0.27
C HIS A 238 18.14 -37.37 -0.78
N ARG A 239 19.13 -37.44 -1.65
CA ARG A 239 19.39 -36.41 -2.69
C ARG A 239 18.27 -36.24 -3.72
N LYS A 240 17.25 -37.09 -3.72
CA LYS A 240 16.17 -37.07 -4.72
C LYS A 240 14.88 -36.38 -4.26
N VAL A 241 14.69 -36.17 -2.96
CA VAL A 241 13.47 -35.57 -2.41
C VAL A 241 13.62 -34.04 -2.26
N SER A 242 14.78 -33.54 -1.82
CA SER A 242 15.03 -32.09 -1.70
C SER A 242 15.02 -31.38 -3.06
N HIS A 243 15.47 -32.06 -4.12
CA HIS A 243 15.42 -31.53 -5.49
C HIS A 243 14.02 -31.23 -6.04
N ILE A 244 12.96 -31.77 -5.41
CA ILE A 244 11.59 -31.56 -5.90
C ILE A 244 11.01 -30.24 -5.38
N TYR A 245 11.41 -29.79 -4.19
CA TYR A 245 10.92 -28.51 -3.61
C TYR A 245 11.77 -27.31 -4.00
N HIS A 246 13.11 -27.45 -4.14
CA HIS A 246 14.01 -26.35 -4.50
C HIS A 246 14.02 -25.96 -5.98
N HIS A 247 13.49 -26.77 -6.87
CA HIS A 247 13.39 -26.48 -8.30
C HIS A 247 11.94 -26.48 -8.78
N LEU A 248 11.11 -25.58 -8.25
CA LEU A 248 10.04 -25.07 -9.09
C LEU A 248 10.73 -24.17 -10.14
N PRO A 249 10.93 -24.64 -11.40
CA PRO A 249 11.53 -23.79 -12.41
C PRO A 249 10.72 -22.51 -12.48
N GLY A 250 11.37 -21.34 -12.53
CA GLY A 250 10.73 -20.03 -12.44
C GLY A 250 9.46 -19.89 -13.29
N LEU A 251 9.38 -20.67 -14.37
CA LEU A 251 8.18 -20.78 -15.22
C LEU A 251 6.95 -21.37 -14.49
N LYS A 252 7.14 -22.34 -13.58
CA LYS A 252 6.03 -22.93 -12.80
C LYS A 252 5.55 -21.96 -11.72
N LEU A 253 6.46 -21.24 -11.06
CA LEU A 253 6.13 -20.20 -10.11
C LEU A 253 5.34 -19.07 -10.79
N VAL A 254 5.82 -18.58 -11.93
CA VAL A 254 5.10 -17.57 -12.73
C VAL A 254 3.72 -18.07 -13.16
N LYS A 255 3.60 -19.32 -13.60
CA LYS A 255 2.30 -19.91 -13.96
C LYS A 255 1.37 -20.03 -12.77
N LEU A 256 1.87 -20.41 -11.59
CA LEU A 256 1.11 -20.49 -10.35
C LEU A 256 0.63 -19.09 -9.92
N LEU A 257 1.50 -18.09 -9.98
CA LEU A 257 1.15 -16.70 -9.65
C LEU A 257 0.10 -16.15 -10.61
N LEU A 258 0.29 -16.34 -11.91
CA LEU A 258 -0.67 -15.93 -12.93
C LEU A 258 -2.03 -16.64 -12.73
N TRP A 259 -2.01 -17.94 -12.45
CA TRP A 259 -3.25 -18.68 -12.18
C TRP A 259 -3.97 -18.15 -10.94
N ARG A 260 -3.28 -17.90 -9.84
CA ARG A 260 -3.88 -17.34 -8.62
C ARG A 260 -4.44 -15.93 -8.86
N VAL A 261 -3.72 -15.08 -9.58
CA VAL A 261 -4.22 -13.75 -9.97
C VAL A 261 -5.49 -13.88 -10.80
N ILE A 262 -5.49 -14.72 -11.85
CA ILE A 262 -6.65 -14.91 -12.71
C ILE A 262 -7.87 -15.41 -11.92
N VAL A 263 -7.69 -16.37 -11.02
CA VAL A 263 -8.76 -16.91 -10.17
C VAL A 263 -9.27 -15.87 -9.17
N SER A 264 -8.41 -14.97 -8.69
CA SER A 264 -8.79 -13.94 -7.70
C SER A 264 -9.40 -12.69 -8.34
N LEU A 265 -9.19 -12.44 -9.64
CA LEU A 265 -9.72 -11.26 -10.34
C LEU A 265 -11.26 -11.14 -10.29
N PRO A 266 -12.07 -12.20 -10.44
CA PRO A 266 -13.52 -12.08 -10.38
C PRO A 266 -14.06 -11.87 -8.95
N VAL A 267 -13.32 -12.25 -7.92
CA VAL A 267 -13.80 -12.23 -6.52
C VAL A 267 -14.29 -10.85 -6.07
N PRO A 268 -13.56 -9.73 -6.27
CA PRO A 268 -14.06 -8.41 -5.90
C PRO A 268 -15.36 -8.01 -6.62
N TRP A 269 -15.51 -8.42 -7.88
CA TRP A 269 -16.70 -8.13 -8.68
C TRP A 269 -17.91 -8.96 -8.24
N ILE A 270 -17.67 -10.24 -7.90
CA ILE A 270 -18.72 -11.10 -7.36
C ILE A 270 -19.21 -10.53 -6.03
N LEU A 271 -18.29 -10.20 -5.09
CA LEU A 271 -18.63 -9.59 -3.80
C LEU A 271 -19.37 -8.26 -3.96
N LEU A 272 -19.01 -7.44 -4.95
CA LEU A 272 -19.68 -6.18 -5.22
C LEU A 272 -21.15 -6.36 -5.65
N ILE A 273 -21.45 -7.46 -6.37
CA ILE A 273 -22.78 -7.74 -6.88
C ILE A 273 -23.62 -8.50 -5.84
N GLU A 274 -23.02 -9.45 -5.13
CA GLU A 274 -23.72 -10.31 -4.17
C GLU A 274 -24.04 -9.60 -2.85
N GLU A 275 -23.16 -8.65 -2.41
CA GLU A 275 -23.28 -7.99 -1.12
C GLU A 275 -23.70 -6.52 -1.27
N PRO A 276 -25.00 -6.17 -1.09
CA PRO A 276 -25.50 -4.80 -1.28
C PRO A 276 -24.80 -3.77 -0.37
N LEU A 277 -24.39 -4.18 0.84
CA LEU A 277 -23.66 -3.32 1.77
C LEU A 277 -22.29 -2.90 1.21
N ILE A 278 -21.57 -3.84 0.59
CA ILE A 278 -20.29 -3.57 -0.06
C ILE A 278 -20.49 -2.61 -1.23
N MET A 279 -21.53 -2.79 -2.02
CA MET A 279 -21.86 -1.91 -3.15
C MET A 279 -22.11 -0.46 -2.68
N VAL A 280 -22.92 -0.25 -1.63
CA VAL A 280 -23.23 1.09 -1.10
C VAL A 280 -21.95 1.75 -0.54
N ILE A 281 -21.16 1.03 0.25
CA ILE A 281 -19.91 1.56 0.80
C ILE A 281 -18.92 1.90 -0.31
N THR A 282 -18.81 1.05 -1.33
CA THR A 282 -17.90 1.29 -2.47
C THR A 282 -18.34 2.53 -3.25
N PHE A 283 -19.63 2.69 -3.52
CA PHE A 283 -20.16 3.89 -4.20
C PHE A 283 -19.90 5.16 -3.39
N TYR A 284 -20.16 5.13 -2.08
CA TYR A 284 -19.91 6.25 -1.17
C TYR A 284 -18.43 6.64 -1.13
N THR A 285 -17.54 5.67 -0.95
CA THR A 285 -16.10 5.94 -0.91
C THR A 285 -15.58 6.43 -2.26
N SER A 286 -16.08 5.90 -3.38
CA SER A 286 -15.72 6.36 -4.73
C SER A 286 -16.10 7.82 -4.94
N LEU A 287 -17.28 8.22 -4.47
CA LEU A 287 -17.75 9.61 -4.53
C LEU A 287 -16.82 10.53 -3.73
N LEU A 288 -16.47 10.14 -2.49
CA LEU A 288 -15.57 10.92 -1.64
C LEU A 288 -14.18 11.10 -2.28
N TYR A 289 -13.60 10.02 -2.82
CA TYR A 289 -12.33 10.10 -3.54
C TYR A 289 -12.43 10.96 -4.80
N GLY A 290 -13.52 10.83 -5.56
CA GLY A 290 -13.78 11.66 -6.74
C GLY A 290 -13.84 13.15 -6.38
N LEU A 291 -14.52 13.51 -5.30
CA LEU A 291 -14.57 14.89 -4.80
C LEU A 291 -13.19 15.38 -4.34
N LEU A 292 -12.42 14.57 -3.60
CA LEU A 292 -11.07 14.94 -3.16
C LEU A 292 -10.16 15.29 -4.34
N TYR A 293 -10.09 14.41 -5.34
CA TYR A 293 -9.26 14.66 -6.51
C TYR A 293 -9.84 15.76 -7.42
N GLY A 294 -11.17 15.92 -7.45
CA GLY A 294 -11.83 17.06 -8.09
C GLY A 294 -11.38 18.38 -7.48
N PHE A 295 -11.33 18.49 -6.16
CA PHE A 295 -10.80 19.69 -5.47
C PHE A 295 -9.33 19.96 -5.82
N LEU A 296 -8.49 18.93 -5.88
CA LEU A 296 -7.08 19.10 -6.27
C LEU A 296 -6.91 19.70 -7.67
N LEU A 297 -7.82 19.40 -8.59
CA LEU A 297 -7.80 19.94 -9.96
C LEU A 297 -8.47 21.31 -10.08
N ILE A 298 -9.52 21.55 -9.30
CA ILE A 298 -10.32 22.79 -9.35
C ILE A 298 -9.63 23.95 -8.60
N PHE A 299 -8.93 23.69 -7.50
CA PHE A 299 -8.29 24.74 -6.69
C PHE A 299 -7.35 25.65 -7.51
N PRO A 300 -6.42 25.13 -8.34
CA PRO A 300 -5.57 25.98 -9.17
C PRO A 300 -6.37 26.83 -10.15
N GLN A 301 -7.49 26.35 -10.67
CA GLN A 301 -8.35 27.10 -11.58
C GLN A 301 -9.09 28.22 -10.86
N VAL A 302 -9.73 27.94 -9.74
CA VAL A 302 -10.52 28.94 -8.99
C VAL A 302 -9.61 30.01 -8.36
N TRP A 303 -8.57 29.61 -7.68
CA TRP A 303 -7.71 30.54 -6.97
C TRP A 303 -6.69 31.22 -7.90
N GLY A 304 -6.13 30.50 -8.88
CA GLY A 304 -5.15 31.02 -9.84
C GLY A 304 -5.82 31.84 -10.94
N THR A 305 -6.71 31.24 -11.74
CA THR A 305 -7.26 31.93 -12.92
C THR A 305 -8.36 32.93 -12.58
N VAL A 306 -9.28 32.61 -11.65
CA VAL A 306 -10.42 33.49 -11.33
C VAL A 306 -10.03 34.57 -10.32
N ARG A 307 -9.26 34.21 -9.28
CA ARG A 307 -8.88 35.14 -8.20
C ARG A 307 -7.49 35.75 -8.36
N GLY A 308 -6.70 35.33 -9.35
CA GLY A 308 -5.38 35.89 -9.65
C GLY A 308 -4.28 35.58 -8.64
N PHE A 309 -4.43 34.50 -7.85
CA PHE A 309 -3.41 34.09 -6.88
C PHE A 309 -2.17 33.54 -7.62
N SER A 310 -1.00 33.80 -7.05
CA SER A 310 0.23 33.17 -7.54
C SER A 310 0.21 31.66 -7.30
N PRO A 311 0.96 30.84 -8.07
CA PRO A 311 1.01 29.40 -7.88
C PRO A 311 1.32 28.97 -6.44
N VAL A 312 2.21 29.68 -5.76
CA VAL A 312 2.58 29.45 -4.36
C VAL A 312 1.41 29.74 -3.41
N GLN A 313 0.69 30.85 -3.63
CA GLN A 313 -0.50 31.19 -2.84
C GLN A 313 -1.60 30.15 -3.02
N VAL A 314 -1.80 29.62 -4.22
CA VAL A 314 -2.69 28.49 -4.48
C VAL A 314 -2.26 27.26 -3.67
N GLY A 315 -0.96 26.96 -3.63
CA GLY A 315 -0.40 25.90 -2.80
C GLY A 315 -0.77 26.06 -1.31
N TYR A 316 -0.72 27.27 -0.79
CA TYR A 316 -1.08 27.55 0.61
C TYR A 316 -2.56 27.34 0.91
N THR A 317 -3.47 27.41 -0.05
CA THR A 317 -4.90 27.11 0.21
C THR A 317 -5.14 25.66 0.65
N TYR A 318 -4.25 24.74 0.28
CA TYR A 318 -4.33 23.34 0.70
C TYR A 318 -4.01 23.12 2.19
N PHE A 319 -3.40 24.11 2.90
CA PHE A 319 -3.25 24.03 4.35
C PHE A 319 -4.60 23.93 5.07
N ALA A 320 -5.64 24.57 4.55
CA ALA A 320 -6.99 24.45 5.11
C ALA A 320 -7.51 23.00 5.01
N VAL A 321 -7.23 22.32 3.87
CA VAL A 321 -7.59 20.91 3.68
C VAL A 321 -6.81 20.02 4.65
N MET A 322 -5.50 20.27 4.78
CA MET A 322 -4.65 19.53 5.73
C MET A 322 -5.10 19.72 7.17
N ALA A 323 -5.44 20.94 7.57
CA ALA A 323 -5.99 21.24 8.90
C ALA A 323 -7.31 20.48 9.13
N GLY A 324 -8.20 20.40 8.13
CA GLY A 324 -9.42 19.61 8.19
C GLY A 324 -9.15 18.12 8.44
N PHE A 325 -8.17 17.52 7.73
CA PHE A 325 -7.78 16.13 7.96
C PHE A 325 -7.17 15.90 9.35
N CYS A 326 -6.33 16.82 9.83
CA CYS A 326 -5.79 16.75 11.18
C CYS A 326 -6.90 16.80 12.24
N LEU A 327 -7.84 17.73 12.12
CA LEU A 327 -8.96 17.88 13.04
C LEU A 327 -9.88 16.66 13.01
N SER A 328 -10.23 16.15 11.82
CA SER A 328 -11.05 14.95 11.66
C SER A 328 -10.38 13.73 12.29
N THR A 329 -9.08 13.53 12.06
CA THR A 329 -8.32 12.42 12.62
C THR A 329 -8.22 12.53 14.15
N ALA A 330 -7.97 13.72 14.67
CA ALA A 330 -7.94 13.97 16.10
C ALA A 330 -9.31 13.71 16.75
N PHE A 331 -10.39 14.16 16.11
CA PHE A 331 -11.76 13.92 16.57
C PHE A 331 -12.08 12.42 16.60
N VAL A 332 -11.81 11.69 15.51
CA VAL A 332 -12.03 10.24 15.44
C VAL A 332 -11.19 9.50 16.49
N SER A 333 -9.91 9.87 16.63
CA SER A 333 -9.01 9.20 17.57
C SER A 333 -9.37 9.47 19.04
N LEU A 334 -9.61 10.73 19.40
CA LEU A 334 -9.81 11.14 20.80
C LEU A 334 -11.23 10.88 21.29
N TRP A 335 -12.22 11.11 20.46
CA TRP A 335 -13.62 11.01 20.85
C TRP A 335 -14.20 9.62 20.63
N ILE A 336 -14.18 9.13 19.40
CA ILE A 336 -14.91 7.91 19.02
C ILE A 336 -14.21 6.66 19.56
N GLN A 337 -12.88 6.59 19.41
CA GLN A 337 -12.14 5.40 19.84
C GLN A 337 -12.04 5.28 21.36
N ASN A 338 -11.93 6.41 22.09
CA ASN A 338 -11.71 6.39 23.53
C ASN A 338 -13.02 6.29 24.32
N THR A 339 -14.12 6.86 23.84
CA THR A 339 -15.37 6.93 24.59
C THR A 339 -16.36 5.83 24.22
N GLU A 340 -16.64 5.63 22.94
CA GLU A 340 -17.70 4.70 22.55
C GLU A 340 -17.22 3.27 22.33
N TYR A 341 -16.10 3.13 21.62
CA TYR A 341 -15.60 1.79 21.26
C TYR A 341 -15.07 1.02 22.48
N ARG A 342 -14.32 1.66 23.39
CA ARG A 342 -13.86 1.04 24.62
C ARG A 342 -15.01 0.64 25.54
N ARG A 343 -16.00 1.54 25.72
CA ARG A 343 -17.19 1.24 26.53
C ARG A 343 -18.01 0.10 25.98
N ALA A 344 -18.19 0.03 24.65
CA ALA A 344 -18.92 -1.05 24.02
C ALA A 344 -18.18 -2.38 24.08
N TYR A 345 -16.85 -2.35 23.96
CA TYR A 345 -16.00 -3.52 24.09
C TYR A 345 -16.02 -4.08 25.52
N ASP A 346 -15.89 -3.19 26.51
CA ASP A 346 -15.93 -3.57 27.94
C ASP A 346 -17.31 -4.13 28.38
N MET A 347 -18.38 -3.75 27.68
CA MET A 347 -19.74 -4.27 27.91
C MET A 347 -20.03 -5.58 27.14
N ASN A 348 -19.04 -6.22 26.51
CA ASN A 348 -19.17 -7.44 25.71
C ASN A 348 -20.20 -7.36 24.57
N LYS A 349 -20.54 -6.15 24.13
CA LYS A 349 -21.42 -5.88 22.99
C LYS A 349 -20.59 -5.72 21.71
N HIS A 350 -20.10 -6.84 21.19
CA HIS A 350 -19.34 -6.86 19.94
C HIS A 350 -20.26 -6.69 18.72
N SER A 351 -20.91 -5.54 18.57
CA SER A 351 -21.62 -5.29 17.32
C SER A 351 -20.76 -4.42 16.38
N PRO A 352 -20.48 -4.91 15.16
CA PRO A 352 -19.73 -4.15 14.15
C PRO A 352 -20.45 -2.84 13.76
N GLU A 353 -21.74 -2.74 14.03
CA GLU A 353 -22.57 -1.56 13.74
C GLU A 353 -22.16 -0.30 14.51
N LEU A 354 -21.48 -0.43 15.66
CA LEU A 354 -20.95 0.71 16.41
C LEU A 354 -19.89 1.50 15.62
N ARG A 355 -19.24 0.86 14.63
CA ARG A 355 -18.30 1.53 13.74
C ARG A 355 -18.99 2.36 12.65
N VAL A 356 -20.23 2.00 12.30
CA VAL A 356 -21.01 2.73 11.28
C VAL A 356 -21.49 4.08 11.82
N ARG A 357 -21.79 4.16 13.11
CA ARG A 357 -22.15 5.45 13.75
C ARG A 357 -21.09 6.53 13.59
N SER A 358 -19.82 6.15 13.63
CA SER A 358 -18.71 7.11 13.44
C SER A 358 -18.56 7.61 11.98
N GLY A 359 -19.14 6.92 11.02
CA GLY A 359 -19.15 7.32 9.61
C GLY A 359 -20.35 8.17 9.20
N LEU A 360 -21.32 8.38 10.13
CA LEU A 360 -22.52 9.19 9.89
C LEU A 360 -22.33 10.65 10.32
N PHE A 361 -21.24 10.98 10.99
CA PHE A 361 -20.82 12.33 11.35
C PHE A 361 -19.52 12.68 10.61
#